data_725c44238c0a490cd432dd38968cebf7
#
_entry.id   725c44238c0a490cd432dd38968cebf7
#
_cell.length_a   1.000
_cell.length_b   1.000
_cell.length_c   1.000
_cell.angle_alpha   90.00
_cell.angle_beta   90.00
_cell.angle_gamma   90.00
#
_symmetry.space_group_name_H-M   'P 1'
#
loop_
_entity.id
_entity.type
_entity.pdbx_description
1 polymer ?
#
loop_
_entity_poly.entity_id
_entity_poly.type
_entity_poly.pdbx_seq_one_letter_code
_entity_poly.pdbx_strand_id
1 'polypeptide(L)'
;VSKQSIHNFYINEQQSIYLLSHHDAKKHRQWLNICKKQLSLLGYQDVELIGSGAFGFVFAGVEESGAQWVFKFSRITLAQSVRDRLEDEAYMLSQINNPMVPEFFAFERVKKQGILMMARAKGEDLEQISLKQGRLKPRDLVNLALKLRNVLLDLRERKNGMSLQPVVHGDIKPSNIVWDQQSDAFSLVDWGSSVYAQIDVHGEPVASNIMDLMSSDIASTNARMGDVYFIGDEQMSGARSSPRFDEQGVASTIYALASAQSCRFGAQVIPAASLGLPIEFARVIDGMLSKDKVTRDAAGDYFIRNMPAMAKVYLPDISLPQAKPYIPFWTVQQTDLPDTVVYSSRKQFLRRADHNQQLLDVNDAQLDRYYKEFLFDTGDTEKAFLASISRLAKYPVVGGLSFHWQQESLFVESSLMLHDEGLQDAFTDAVNATVMLAQGIKQKGLFKCCLFDARQTIQLERDETGAYIFEQLPELNYSVSHVAASEVTRPHSYFEDGKDPDEQLQLPKKIIQCVFELNKIHHTGCIIFESLSDRLKIHYYYRLLDAEQEIAFSALLREIIQYTVSIQDYGVAGFMKLPYKNTREFELCTTQQVQYYPKNPKC
;
A
#
# COMPACT_ATOMS: atom_id res chain seq x y z
N VAL A 1 -17.74 12.01 20.88
CA VAL A 1 -16.89 11.42 19.83
C VAL A 1 -16.29 12.61 19.08
N SER A 2 -15.01 12.95 19.33
CA SER A 2 -14.33 14.04 18.64
C SER A 2 -14.19 13.65 17.17
N LYS A 3 -14.69 14.50 16.26
CA LYS A 3 -14.48 14.34 14.82
C LYS A 3 -12.98 14.40 14.55
N GLN A 4 -12.39 13.27 14.21
CA GLN A 4 -10.97 13.21 13.88
C GLN A 4 -10.76 13.83 12.50
N SER A 5 -9.81 14.72 12.41
CA SER A 5 -9.41 15.36 11.17
C SER A 5 -8.59 14.39 10.31
N ILE A 6 -8.71 14.47 8.98
CA ILE A 6 -8.01 13.62 7.97
C ILE A 6 -6.49 13.91 7.92
N HIS A 7 -5.91 14.58 8.87
CA HIS A 7 -4.49 14.90 8.92
C HIS A 7 -3.66 13.70 9.35
N ASN A 8 -3.61 12.60 8.56
CA ASN A 8 -2.97 11.37 8.99
C ASN A 8 -1.92 10.88 8.02
N PHE A 9 -0.99 10.25 8.62
CA PHE A 9 0.29 9.85 8.13
C PHE A 9 0.35 8.32 7.95
N TYR A 10 0.88 7.86 6.83
CA TYR A 10 1.22 6.47 6.58
C TYR A 10 2.53 6.36 5.79
N ILE A 11 3.46 5.54 6.27
CA ILE A 11 4.57 5.00 5.49
C ILE A 11 4.35 3.50 5.37
N ASN A 12 4.37 3.00 4.14
CA ASN A 12 4.32 1.57 3.86
C ASN A 12 5.55 0.89 4.47
N GLU A 13 5.41 -0.33 4.99
CA GLU A 13 6.48 -1.08 5.63
C GLU A 13 7.67 -1.35 4.69
N GLN A 14 7.42 -1.61 3.41
CA GLN A 14 8.48 -1.74 2.40
C GLN A 14 9.27 -0.45 2.22
N GLN A 15 8.63 0.68 2.36
CA GLN A 15 9.22 2.01 2.23
C GLN A 15 9.98 2.44 3.48
N SER A 16 9.61 1.94 4.67
CA SER A 16 10.30 2.25 5.93
C SER A 16 11.75 1.76 5.94
N ILE A 17 12.09 0.75 5.13
CA ILE A 17 13.46 0.25 5.00
C ILE A 17 14.42 1.34 4.52
N TYR A 18 13.98 2.21 3.61
CA TYR A 18 14.79 3.34 3.10
C TYR A 18 14.93 4.48 4.11
N LEU A 19 14.06 4.51 5.10
CA LEU A 19 14.10 5.49 6.18
C LEU A 19 14.89 5.00 7.40
N LEU A 20 15.41 3.77 7.36
CA LEU A 20 16.31 3.23 8.38
C LEU A 20 17.67 3.94 8.35
N SER A 21 18.41 3.86 9.47
CA SER A 21 19.78 4.33 9.51
C SER A 21 20.65 3.61 8.47
N HIS A 22 21.65 4.29 7.92
CA HIS A 22 22.61 3.70 6.99
C HIS A 22 23.27 2.43 7.55
N HIS A 23 23.49 2.38 8.85
CA HIS A 23 24.08 1.21 9.53
C HIS A 23 23.14 -0.01 9.49
N ASP A 24 21.84 0.17 9.73
CA ASP A 24 20.87 -0.92 9.70
C ASP A 24 20.62 -1.39 8.28
N ALA A 25 20.52 -0.48 7.32
CA ALA A 25 20.43 -0.81 5.90
C ALA A 25 21.66 -1.58 5.40
N LYS A 26 22.86 -1.26 5.91
CA LYS A 26 24.09 -2.00 5.60
C LYS A 26 24.06 -3.42 6.15
N LYS A 27 23.66 -3.59 7.41
CA LYS A 27 23.51 -4.93 8.04
C LYS A 27 22.49 -5.78 7.29
N HIS A 28 21.36 -5.17 6.92
CA HIS A 28 20.32 -5.83 6.14
C HIS A 28 20.83 -6.34 4.79
N ARG A 29 21.53 -5.48 4.01
CA ARG A 29 22.16 -5.88 2.75
C ARG A 29 23.18 -7.00 2.92
N GLN A 30 24.00 -6.94 3.98
CA GLN A 30 24.96 -8.00 4.29
C GLN A 30 24.25 -9.33 4.55
N TRP A 31 23.15 -9.32 5.30
CA TRP A 31 22.35 -10.51 5.57
C TRP A 31 21.75 -11.11 4.28
N LEU A 32 21.14 -10.29 3.42
CA LEU A 32 20.62 -10.74 2.13
C LEU A 32 21.72 -11.38 1.25
N ASN A 33 22.91 -10.78 1.22
CA ASN A 33 24.04 -11.33 0.47
C ASN A 33 24.51 -12.67 1.05
N ILE A 34 24.48 -12.86 2.37
CA ILE A 34 24.80 -14.14 3.02
C ILE A 34 23.77 -15.20 2.60
N CYS A 35 22.48 -14.90 2.67
CA CYS A 35 21.42 -15.83 2.26
C CYS A 35 21.57 -16.22 0.79
N LYS A 36 21.76 -15.25 -0.11
CA LYS A 36 21.99 -15.47 -1.53
C LYS A 36 23.19 -16.39 -1.78
N LYS A 37 24.33 -16.11 -1.13
CA LYS A 37 25.54 -16.92 -1.24
C LYS A 37 25.32 -18.37 -0.76
N GLN A 38 24.59 -18.55 0.35
CA GLN A 38 24.31 -19.89 0.89
C GLN A 38 23.45 -20.71 -0.07
N LEU A 39 22.41 -20.12 -0.67
CA LEU A 39 21.60 -20.81 -1.69
C LEU A 39 22.44 -21.20 -2.90
N SER A 40 23.33 -20.31 -3.37
CA SER A 40 24.25 -20.65 -4.47
C SER A 40 25.21 -21.78 -4.12
N LEU A 41 25.71 -21.85 -2.86
CA LEU A 41 26.55 -22.96 -2.40
C LEU A 41 25.81 -24.31 -2.30
N LEU A 42 24.48 -24.27 -2.13
CA LEU A 42 23.61 -25.45 -2.17
C LEU A 42 23.31 -25.92 -3.61
N GLY A 43 23.80 -25.22 -4.63
CA GLY A 43 23.66 -25.61 -6.03
C GLY A 43 22.55 -24.87 -6.80
N TYR A 44 21.86 -23.92 -6.15
CA TYR A 44 20.86 -23.11 -6.85
C TYR A 44 21.51 -21.98 -7.64
N GLN A 45 21.12 -21.86 -8.91
CA GLN A 45 21.58 -20.84 -9.84
C GLN A 45 20.58 -19.67 -9.89
N ASP A 46 20.99 -18.51 -10.43
CA ASP A 46 20.16 -17.33 -10.64
C ASP A 46 19.37 -16.89 -9.39
N VAL A 47 20.03 -17.00 -8.22
CA VAL A 47 19.39 -16.65 -6.95
C VAL A 47 19.10 -15.15 -6.89
N GLU A 48 17.83 -14.80 -6.81
CA GLU A 48 17.34 -13.42 -6.74
C GLU A 48 16.42 -13.21 -5.53
N LEU A 49 16.43 -11.99 -4.97
CA LEU A 49 15.44 -11.58 -3.96
C LEU A 49 14.17 -11.14 -4.69
N ILE A 50 13.08 -11.87 -4.48
CA ILE A 50 11.77 -11.59 -5.12
C ILE A 50 10.75 -10.97 -4.18
N GLY A 51 11.02 -10.95 -2.86
CA GLY A 51 10.14 -10.36 -1.88
C GLY A 51 10.81 -10.07 -0.55
N SER A 52 10.35 -9.04 0.13
CA SER A 52 10.76 -8.66 1.48
C SER A 52 9.54 -8.15 2.23
N GLY A 53 9.20 -8.78 3.35
CA GLY A 53 8.07 -8.43 4.20
C GLY A 53 8.44 -8.33 5.66
N ALA A 54 7.45 -8.03 6.51
CA ALA A 54 7.61 -7.91 7.95
C ALA A 54 8.26 -9.15 8.59
N PHE A 55 7.90 -10.32 8.10
CA PHE A 55 8.25 -11.59 8.72
C PHE A 55 9.49 -12.24 8.12
N GLY A 56 9.89 -11.86 6.92
CA GLY A 56 10.98 -12.56 6.24
C GLY A 56 11.38 -12.01 4.88
N PHE A 57 12.20 -12.80 4.21
CA PHE A 57 12.72 -12.55 2.87
C PHE A 57 12.39 -13.73 1.98
N VAL A 58 12.09 -13.46 0.72
CA VAL A 58 11.73 -14.47 -0.27
C VAL A 58 12.74 -14.41 -1.41
N PHE A 59 13.44 -15.52 -1.63
CA PHE A 59 14.35 -15.70 -2.74
C PHE A 59 13.77 -16.68 -3.76
N ALA A 60 14.07 -16.47 -5.02
CA ALA A 60 13.90 -17.46 -6.06
C ALA A 60 15.25 -18.02 -6.48
N GLY A 61 15.28 -19.24 -6.95
CA GLY A 61 16.48 -19.88 -7.51
C GLY A 61 16.11 -21.02 -8.44
N VAL A 62 17.03 -21.38 -9.32
CA VAL A 62 16.87 -22.42 -10.32
C VAL A 62 17.79 -23.59 -9.96
N GLU A 63 17.24 -24.80 -9.91
CA GLU A 63 18.00 -26.02 -9.75
C GLU A 63 18.68 -26.42 -11.07
N GLU A 64 19.74 -27.23 -11.04
CA GLU A 64 20.44 -27.74 -12.23
C GLU A 64 19.50 -28.45 -13.22
N SER A 65 18.44 -29.08 -12.72
CA SER A 65 17.35 -29.69 -13.52
C SER A 65 16.51 -28.68 -14.34
N GLY A 66 16.64 -27.37 -14.05
CA GLY A 66 15.80 -26.30 -14.58
C GLY A 66 14.52 -26.04 -13.75
N ALA A 67 14.30 -26.78 -12.67
CA ALA A 67 13.18 -26.55 -11.76
C ALA A 67 13.37 -25.22 -11.00
N GLN A 68 12.29 -24.44 -10.88
CA GLN A 68 12.29 -23.14 -10.20
C GLN A 68 11.69 -23.27 -8.82
N TRP A 69 12.42 -22.76 -7.83
CA TRP A 69 12.07 -22.85 -6.42
C TRP A 69 12.00 -21.47 -5.76
N VAL A 70 11.19 -21.40 -4.73
CA VAL A 70 11.09 -20.24 -3.84
C VAL A 70 11.52 -20.64 -2.45
N PHE A 71 12.32 -19.78 -1.81
CA PHE A 71 12.85 -19.94 -0.46
C PHE A 71 12.39 -18.78 0.39
N LYS A 72 11.52 -19.03 1.36
CA LYS A 72 11.06 -18.03 2.32
C LYS A 72 11.86 -18.18 3.62
N PHE A 73 12.54 -17.11 4.02
CA PHE A 73 13.40 -17.07 5.22
C PHE A 73 12.72 -16.23 6.30
N SER A 74 12.62 -16.75 7.54
CA SER A 74 12.18 -15.93 8.67
C SER A 74 13.26 -14.89 9.05
N ARG A 75 12.87 -13.70 9.54
CA ARG A 75 13.83 -12.73 10.09
C ARG A 75 14.33 -13.19 11.45
N ILE A 76 15.66 -13.37 11.60
CA ILE A 76 16.29 -13.84 12.84
C ILE A 76 16.17 -12.84 14.01
N THR A 77 15.90 -11.57 13.71
CA THR A 77 15.72 -10.50 14.70
C THR A 77 14.35 -10.52 15.37
N LEU A 78 13.40 -11.28 14.83
CA LEU A 78 12.04 -11.38 15.37
C LEU A 78 11.98 -12.34 16.57
N ALA A 79 10.96 -12.15 17.41
CA ALA A 79 10.65 -13.06 18.51
C ALA A 79 10.42 -14.50 18.01
N GLN A 80 10.69 -15.50 18.85
CA GLN A 80 10.56 -16.92 18.48
C GLN A 80 9.14 -17.23 17.97
N SER A 81 8.11 -16.77 18.65
CA SER A 81 6.71 -17.00 18.26
C SER A 81 6.36 -16.47 16.86
N VAL A 82 7.02 -15.39 16.44
CA VAL A 82 6.82 -14.84 15.08
C VAL A 82 7.59 -15.65 14.04
N ARG A 83 8.77 -16.19 14.40
CA ARG A 83 9.55 -17.05 13.51
C ARG A 83 8.91 -18.42 13.32
N ASP A 84 8.24 -18.95 14.34
CA ASP A 84 7.55 -20.24 14.31
C ASP A 84 6.38 -20.24 13.30
N ARG A 85 5.82 -19.08 12.98
CA ARG A 85 4.77 -18.95 11.93
C ARG A 85 5.18 -19.45 10.55
N LEU A 86 6.48 -19.38 10.23
CA LEU A 86 6.95 -19.95 8.96
C LEU A 86 6.85 -21.48 8.94
N GLU A 87 6.95 -22.11 10.11
CA GLU A 87 6.71 -23.56 10.28
C GLU A 87 5.22 -23.87 10.16
N ASP A 88 4.35 -23.03 10.75
CA ASP A 88 2.90 -23.15 10.60
C ASP A 88 2.47 -23.01 9.13
N GLU A 89 3.03 -22.03 8.40
CA GLU A 89 2.82 -21.86 6.96
C GLU A 89 3.25 -23.11 6.18
N ALA A 90 4.43 -23.64 6.47
CA ALA A 90 4.95 -24.86 5.83
C ALA A 90 4.04 -26.06 6.09
N TYR A 91 3.56 -26.20 7.33
CA TYR A 91 2.62 -27.26 7.69
C TYR A 91 1.31 -27.12 6.92
N MET A 92 0.72 -25.93 6.87
CA MET A 92 -0.53 -25.69 6.14
C MET A 92 -0.38 -25.97 4.65
N LEU A 93 0.69 -25.50 4.02
CA LEU A 93 0.99 -25.79 2.61
C LEU A 93 1.13 -27.29 2.34
N SER A 94 1.78 -28.04 3.24
CA SER A 94 1.94 -29.50 3.09
C SER A 94 0.61 -30.26 3.12
N GLN A 95 -0.45 -29.64 3.63
CA GLN A 95 -1.77 -30.23 3.76
C GLN A 95 -2.70 -29.94 2.57
N ILE A 96 -2.29 -29.06 1.64
CA ILE A 96 -3.14 -28.57 0.55
C ILE A 96 -2.62 -29.13 -0.78
N ASN A 97 -3.51 -29.78 -1.53
CA ASN A 97 -3.21 -30.26 -2.88
C ASN A 97 -4.23 -29.63 -3.85
N ASN A 98 -3.88 -28.47 -4.40
CA ASN A 98 -4.70 -27.74 -5.35
C ASN A 98 -3.79 -27.12 -6.42
N PRO A 99 -4.12 -27.18 -7.72
CA PRO A 99 -3.28 -26.69 -8.80
C PRO A 99 -3.01 -25.17 -8.76
N MET A 100 -3.81 -24.40 -8.01
CA MET A 100 -3.56 -22.97 -7.76
C MET A 100 -2.68 -22.70 -6.54
N VAL A 101 -2.24 -23.71 -5.81
CA VAL A 101 -1.41 -23.55 -4.61
C VAL A 101 -0.01 -24.07 -4.91
N PRO A 102 1.06 -23.30 -4.62
CA PRO A 102 2.43 -23.77 -4.79
C PRO A 102 2.67 -25.09 -4.05
N GLU A 103 3.28 -26.05 -4.71
CA GLU A 103 3.63 -27.33 -4.10
C GLU A 103 4.67 -27.13 -2.99
N PHE A 104 4.37 -27.62 -1.80
CA PHE A 104 5.30 -27.66 -0.68
C PHE A 104 6.40 -28.70 -0.98
N PHE A 105 7.66 -28.32 -0.75
CA PHE A 105 8.79 -29.22 -0.92
C PHE A 105 9.44 -29.59 0.41
N ALA A 106 9.90 -28.60 1.19
CA ALA A 106 10.59 -28.84 2.45
C ALA A 106 10.48 -27.63 3.41
N PHE A 107 10.62 -27.92 4.69
CA PHE A 107 10.87 -26.92 5.72
C PHE A 107 12.09 -27.34 6.54
N GLU A 108 13.04 -26.44 6.70
CA GLU A 108 14.27 -26.65 7.44
C GLU A 108 14.47 -25.59 8.51
N ARG A 109 14.95 -26.00 9.66
CA ARG A 109 15.34 -25.06 10.72
C ARG A 109 16.86 -25.13 10.93
N VAL A 110 17.57 -24.12 10.45
CA VAL A 110 19.02 -24.00 10.61
C VAL A 110 19.32 -23.02 11.73
N LYS A 111 19.65 -23.52 12.92
CA LYS A 111 19.80 -22.74 14.17
C LYS A 111 18.50 -21.97 14.49
N LYS A 112 18.53 -20.63 14.37
CA LYS A 112 17.35 -19.76 14.60
C LYS A 112 16.60 -19.41 13.33
N GLN A 113 17.08 -19.86 12.16
CA GLN A 113 16.56 -19.51 10.86
C GLN A 113 15.60 -20.60 10.37
N GLY A 114 14.32 -20.28 10.17
CA GLY A 114 13.39 -21.11 9.41
C GLY A 114 13.57 -20.83 7.92
N ILE A 115 13.50 -21.89 7.10
CA ILE A 115 13.57 -21.82 5.64
C ILE A 115 12.48 -22.73 5.10
N LEU A 116 11.51 -22.15 4.40
CA LEU A 116 10.45 -22.86 3.67
C LEU A 116 10.81 -22.89 2.19
N MET A 117 10.80 -24.09 1.59
CA MET A 117 11.02 -24.31 0.17
C MET A 117 9.74 -24.80 -0.49
N MET A 118 9.37 -24.15 -1.60
CA MET A 118 8.15 -24.46 -2.37
C MET A 118 8.36 -24.19 -3.86
N ALA A 119 7.48 -24.73 -4.70
CA ALA A 119 7.50 -24.47 -6.14
C ALA A 119 7.28 -22.97 -6.43
N ARG A 120 7.98 -22.44 -7.45
CA ARG A 120 7.81 -21.06 -7.88
C ARG A 120 6.52 -20.92 -8.70
N ALA A 121 5.61 -20.06 -8.28
CA ALA A 121 4.50 -19.60 -9.10
C ALA A 121 5.04 -18.80 -10.29
N LYS A 122 4.60 -19.14 -11.51
CA LYS A 122 5.01 -18.45 -12.73
C LYS A 122 4.14 -17.24 -12.98
N GLY A 123 4.75 -16.17 -13.51
CA GLY A 123 4.06 -14.93 -13.86
C GLY A 123 4.37 -13.80 -12.89
N GLU A 124 3.47 -12.84 -12.83
CA GLU A 124 3.55 -11.62 -12.02
C GLU A 124 2.32 -11.53 -11.11
N ASP A 125 2.48 -10.93 -9.92
CA ASP A 125 1.34 -10.74 -9.03
C ASP A 125 0.33 -9.72 -9.60
N LEU A 126 -0.94 -9.91 -9.24
CA LEU A 126 -2.05 -9.10 -9.79
C LEU A 126 -1.99 -7.63 -9.35
N GLU A 127 -1.30 -7.31 -8.26
CA GLU A 127 -1.09 -5.91 -7.87
C GLU A 127 -0.15 -5.22 -8.85
N GLN A 128 0.98 -5.84 -9.19
CA GLN A 128 1.93 -5.32 -10.19
C GLN A 128 1.27 -5.22 -11.57
N ILE A 129 0.52 -6.24 -11.98
CA ILE A 129 -0.24 -6.18 -13.23
C ILE A 129 -1.23 -5.01 -13.21
N SER A 130 -1.98 -4.83 -12.12
CA SER A 130 -2.93 -3.72 -11.98
C SER A 130 -2.23 -2.35 -11.92
N LEU A 131 -1.01 -2.26 -11.39
CA LEU A 131 -0.23 -1.02 -11.43
C LEU A 131 0.21 -0.66 -12.85
N LYS A 132 0.51 -1.66 -13.69
CA LYS A 132 0.93 -1.46 -15.09
C LYS A 132 -0.24 -1.22 -16.05
N GLN A 133 -1.34 -1.94 -15.85
CA GLN A 133 -2.45 -1.98 -16.80
C GLN A 133 -3.69 -1.17 -16.33
N GLY A 134 -3.70 -0.70 -15.07
CA GLY A 134 -4.87 -0.08 -14.47
C GLY A 134 -5.94 -1.12 -14.10
N ARG A 135 -7.18 -0.86 -14.49
CA ARG A 135 -8.33 -1.74 -14.22
C ARG A 135 -8.24 -3.02 -15.05
N LEU A 136 -8.40 -4.18 -14.40
CA LEU A 136 -8.48 -5.44 -15.14
C LEU A 136 -9.80 -5.54 -15.92
N LYS A 137 -9.74 -6.23 -17.05
CA LYS A 137 -10.90 -6.43 -17.93
C LYS A 137 -11.94 -7.34 -17.26
N PRO A 138 -13.24 -7.11 -17.48
CA PRO A 138 -14.31 -7.95 -16.94
C PRO A 138 -14.14 -9.45 -17.23
N ARG A 139 -13.62 -9.80 -18.40
CA ARG A 139 -13.33 -11.21 -18.77
C ARG A 139 -12.31 -11.85 -17.83
N ASP A 140 -11.20 -11.15 -17.58
CA ASP A 140 -10.11 -11.65 -16.74
C ASP A 140 -10.56 -11.78 -15.28
N LEU A 141 -11.38 -10.82 -14.81
CA LEU A 141 -11.98 -10.83 -13.48
C LEU A 141 -12.96 -12.00 -13.29
N VAL A 142 -13.79 -12.31 -14.29
CA VAL A 142 -14.70 -13.46 -14.24
C VAL A 142 -13.92 -14.77 -14.23
N ASN A 143 -12.85 -14.88 -15.03
CA ASN A 143 -11.98 -16.04 -15.05
C ASN A 143 -11.27 -16.24 -13.70
N LEU A 144 -10.65 -15.17 -13.16
CA LEU A 144 -10.02 -15.18 -11.84
C LEU A 144 -11.03 -15.60 -10.75
N ALA A 145 -12.22 -15.02 -10.76
CA ALA A 145 -13.28 -15.34 -9.79
C ALA A 145 -13.68 -16.82 -9.84
N LEU A 146 -13.77 -17.42 -11.04
CA LEU A 146 -14.04 -18.85 -11.19
C LEU A 146 -12.91 -19.70 -10.58
N LYS A 147 -11.66 -19.35 -10.85
CA LYS A 147 -10.50 -20.08 -10.30
C LYS A 147 -10.44 -19.97 -8.78
N LEU A 148 -10.61 -18.76 -8.23
CA LEU A 148 -10.65 -18.54 -6.77
C LEU A 148 -11.82 -19.27 -6.12
N ARG A 149 -13.01 -19.26 -6.74
CA ARG A 149 -14.17 -20.05 -6.27
C ARG A 149 -13.82 -21.52 -6.12
N ASN A 150 -13.08 -22.12 -7.07
CA ASN A 150 -12.70 -23.53 -6.98
C ASN A 150 -11.75 -23.79 -5.80
N VAL A 151 -10.77 -22.91 -5.58
CA VAL A 151 -9.91 -23.00 -4.37
C VAL A 151 -10.73 -22.90 -3.10
N LEU A 152 -11.64 -21.89 -3.00
CA LEU A 152 -12.50 -21.74 -1.82
C LEU A 152 -13.34 -22.98 -1.56
N LEU A 153 -13.86 -23.63 -2.61
CA LEU A 153 -14.63 -24.84 -2.46
C LEU A 153 -13.79 -25.98 -1.88
N ASP A 154 -12.58 -26.19 -2.42
CA ASP A 154 -11.67 -27.24 -1.92
C ASP A 154 -11.27 -26.99 -0.46
N LEU A 155 -10.99 -25.73 -0.09
CA LEU A 155 -10.61 -25.37 1.27
C LEU A 155 -11.75 -25.55 2.27
N ARG A 156 -12.98 -25.16 1.89
CA ARG A 156 -14.15 -25.22 2.80
C ARG A 156 -14.71 -26.62 2.97
N GLU A 157 -14.54 -27.52 1.98
CA GLU A 157 -15.03 -28.91 2.00
C GLU A 157 -13.94 -29.92 2.38
N ARG A 158 -12.75 -29.43 2.73
CA ARG A 158 -11.63 -30.26 3.12
C ARG A 158 -11.98 -31.14 4.33
N LYS A 159 -11.57 -32.41 4.27
CA LYS A 159 -11.79 -33.40 5.33
C LYS A 159 -10.47 -34.00 5.80
N ASN A 160 -10.42 -34.30 7.09
CA ASN A 160 -9.39 -35.15 7.68
C ASN A 160 -10.07 -36.42 8.17
N GLY A 161 -9.90 -37.52 7.42
CA GLY A 161 -10.71 -38.73 7.60
C GLY A 161 -12.19 -38.44 7.33
N MET A 162 -13.05 -38.69 8.31
CA MET A 162 -14.49 -38.43 8.22
C MET A 162 -14.90 -37.03 8.69
N SER A 163 -14.02 -36.33 9.35
CA SER A 163 -14.31 -35.02 9.96
C SER A 163 -14.04 -33.87 9.00
N LEU A 164 -14.98 -32.92 8.93
CA LEU A 164 -14.80 -31.67 8.19
C LEU A 164 -13.70 -30.84 8.89
N GLN A 165 -12.71 -30.40 8.13
CA GLN A 165 -11.58 -29.59 8.62
C GLN A 165 -11.25 -28.50 7.60
N PRO A 166 -12.12 -27.47 7.50
CA PRO A 166 -11.91 -26.40 6.54
C PRO A 166 -10.65 -25.60 6.86
N VAL A 167 -10.03 -25.06 5.81
CA VAL A 167 -8.88 -24.18 5.89
C VAL A 167 -9.28 -22.77 5.45
N VAL A 168 -8.76 -21.77 6.13
CA VAL A 168 -8.87 -20.36 5.78
C VAL A 168 -7.50 -19.85 5.39
N HIS A 169 -7.37 -19.24 4.22
CA HIS A 169 -6.13 -18.59 3.78
C HIS A 169 -5.86 -17.33 4.59
N GLY A 170 -6.90 -16.53 4.83
CA GLY A 170 -6.90 -15.37 5.73
C GLY A 170 -6.27 -14.09 5.19
N ASP A 171 -5.64 -14.11 4.00
CA ASP A 171 -5.02 -12.91 3.38
C ASP A 171 -5.10 -12.93 1.85
N ILE A 172 -6.31 -13.18 1.30
CA ILE A 172 -6.53 -13.14 -0.15
C ILE A 172 -6.56 -11.69 -0.61
N LYS A 173 -5.56 -11.31 -1.41
CA LYS A 173 -5.39 -9.96 -1.98
C LYS A 173 -4.62 -10.00 -3.29
N PRO A 174 -4.62 -8.93 -4.11
CA PRO A 174 -3.96 -8.92 -5.42
C PRO A 174 -2.47 -9.31 -5.39
N SER A 175 -1.71 -8.86 -4.40
CA SER A 175 -0.29 -9.20 -4.27
C SER A 175 0.00 -10.66 -3.89
N ASN A 176 -1.02 -11.39 -3.41
CA ASN A 176 -0.92 -12.80 -3.08
C ASN A 176 -1.49 -13.72 -4.17
N ILE A 177 -1.79 -13.19 -5.36
CA ILE A 177 -2.23 -13.97 -6.52
C ILE A 177 -1.29 -13.67 -7.68
N VAL A 178 -0.57 -14.69 -8.12
CA VAL A 178 0.33 -14.62 -9.28
C VAL A 178 -0.41 -15.11 -10.53
N TRP A 179 -0.32 -14.38 -11.62
CA TRP A 179 -0.93 -14.71 -12.90
C TRP A 179 0.11 -14.89 -14.00
N ASP A 180 0.21 -16.11 -14.53
CA ASP A 180 0.92 -16.36 -15.79
C ASP A 180 -0.02 -16.06 -16.96
N GLN A 181 0.11 -14.88 -17.53
CA GLN A 181 -0.73 -14.42 -18.65
C GLN A 181 -0.54 -15.26 -19.93
N GLN A 182 0.58 -15.99 -20.07
CA GLN A 182 0.84 -16.81 -21.25
C GLN A 182 0.04 -18.13 -21.21
N SER A 183 0.00 -18.77 -20.05
CA SER A 183 -0.73 -20.03 -19.85
C SER A 183 -2.13 -19.83 -19.27
N ASP A 184 -2.50 -18.59 -18.93
CA ASP A 184 -3.74 -18.23 -18.22
C ASP A 184 -3.91 -18.98 -16.89
N ALA A 185 -2.78 -19.23 -16.21
CA ALA A 185 -2.73 -19.92 -14.93
C ALA A 185 -2.58 -18.94 -13.76
N PHE A 186 -3.36 -19.16 -12.69
CA PHE A 186 -3.27 -18.39 -11.46
C PHE A 186 -2.71 -19.24 -10.34
N SER A 187 -1.97 -18.62 -9.43
CA SER A 187 -1.46 -19.24 -8.20
C SER A 187 -1.75 -18.37 -7.00
N LEU A 188 -2.34 -18.95 -5.94
CA LEU A 188 -2.56 -18.27 -4.65
C LEU A 188 -1.37 -18.56 -3.74
N VAL A 189 -0.62 -17.52 -3.40
CA VAL A 189 0.65 -17.59 -2.66
C VAL A 189 0.53 -16.95 -1.28
N ASP A 190 1.57 -17.06 -0.46
CA ASP A 190 1.69 -16.48 0.89
C ASP A 190 0.63 -16.99 1.88
N TRP A 191 0.83 -18.21 2.35
CA TRP A 191 -0.04 -18.91 3.31
C TRP A 191 0.28 -18.61 4.78
N GLY A 192 1.05 -17.56 5.06
CA GLY A 192 1.49 -17.17 6.41
C GLY A 192 0.38 -16.74 7.36
N SER A 193 -0.82 -16.43 6.85
CA SER A 193 -2.03 -16.12 7.63
C SER A 193 -3.01 -17.29 7.72
N SER A 194 -2.68 -18.44 7.11
CA SER A 194 -3.61 -19.57 7.01
C SER A 194 -3.80 -20.30 8.34
N VAL A 195 -5.02 -20.73 8.57
CA VAL A 195 -5.44 -21.47 9.77
C VAL A 195 -6.53 -22.47 9.44
N TYR A 196 -6.73 -23.47 10.32
CA TYR A 196 -7.96 -24.25 10.30
C TYR A 196 -9.13 -23.39 10.77
N ALA A 197 -10.28 -23.54 10.12
CA ALA A 197 -11.49 -22.86 10.53
C ALA A 197 -11.98 -23.36 11.89
N GLN A 198 -12.35 -22.42 12.77
CA GLN A 198 -12.97 -22.74 14.08
C GLN A 198 -14.49 -22.95 13.97
N ILE A 199 -15.09 -22.33 12.96
CA ILE A 199 -16.51 -22.50 12.62
C ILE A 199 -16.65 -22.74 11.11
N ASP A 200 -17.69 -23.46 10.73
CA ASP A 200 -18.03 -23.69 9.32
C ASP A 200 -18.73 -22.45 8.71
N VAL A 201 -19.21 -22.62 7.47
CA VAL A 201 -19.94 -21.55 6.75
C VAL A 201 -21.31 -21.23 7.34
N HIS A 202 -21.85 -22.08 8.20
CA HIS A 202 -23.13 -21.88 8.89
C HIS A 202 -22.93 -21.29 10.30
N GLY A 203 -21.67 -21.15 10.74
CA GLY A 203 -21.32 -20.66 12.08
C GLY A 203 -21.27 -21.76 13.15
N GLU A 204 -21.40 -23.03 12.73
CA GLU A 204 -21.33 -24.16 13.65
C GLU A 204 -19.86 -24.52 13.94
N PRO A 205 -19.52 -24.86 15.20
CA PRO A 205 -18.17 -25.25 15.57
C PRO A 205 -17.69 -26.46 14.75
N VAL A 206 -16.49 -26.39 14.23
CA VAL A 206 -15.85 -27.50 13.54
C VAL A 206 -15.21 -28.41 14.59
N ALA A 207 -15.73 -29.65 14.72
CA ALA A 207 -15.23 -30.61 15.69
C ALA A 207 -13.83 -31.11 15.30
N SER A 208 -12.78 -30.67 15.99
CA SER A 208 -11.48 -31.30 15.95
C SER A 208 -10.81 -31.30 17.31
N ASN A 209 -10.55 -32.50 17.83
CA ASN A 209 -9.81 -32.69 19.08
C ASN A 209 -8.35 -32.23 19.05
N ILE A 210 -7.83 -31.84 17.89
CA ILE A 210 -6.46 -31.33 17.68
C ILE A 210 -6.41 -29.79 17.86
N MET A 211 -7.53 -29.10 17.66
CA MET A 211 -7.59 -27.64 17.77
C MET A 211 -7.65 -27.12 19.19
N ASP A 212 -8.08 -27.95 20.16
CA ASP A 212 -7.99 -27.63 21.59
C ASP A 212 -6.53 -27.62 22.07
N LEU A 213 -5.60 -28.21 21.31
CA LEU A 213 -4.16 -28.26 21.60
C LEU A 213 -3.37 -27.11 20.91
N MET A 214 -3.83 -26.60 19.78
CA MET A 214 -3.33 -25.33 19.24
C MET A 214 -4.12 -24.21 19.93
N SER A 215 -3.48 -23.56 20.88
CA SER A 215 -4.12 -22.56 21.74
C SER A 215 -5.05 -21.65 20.91
N SER A 216 -6.27 -21.46 21.40
CA SER A 216 -7.29 -20.56 20.81
C SER A 216 -6.73 -19.17 20.48
N ASP A 217 -5.67 -18.75 21.17
CA ASP A 217 -4.96 -17.48 20.97
C ASP A 217 -4.13 -17.46 19.68
N ILE A 218 -3.51 -18.57 19.27
CA ILE A 218 -2.70 -18.63 18.03
C ILE A 218 -3.61 -18.57 16.81
N ALA A 219 -4.70 -19.33 16.78
CA ALA A 219 -5.64 -19.33 15.67
C ALA A 219 -6.33 -17.97 15.49
N SER A 220 -6.70 -17.29 16.57
CA SER A 220 -7.28 -15.95 16.54
C SER A 220 -6.25 -14.88 16.15
N THR A 221 -4.98 -15.06 16.51
CA THR A 221 -3.90 -14.11 16.20
C THR A 221 -3.48 -14.22 14.74
N ASN A 222 -3.36 -15.43 14.18
CA ASN A 222 -2.97 -15.59 12.78
C ASN A 222 -4.04 -15.10 11.81
N ALA A 223 -5.32 -15.36 12.07
CA ALA A 223 -6.41 -14.84 11.25
C ALA A 223 -6.46 -13.29 11.21
N ARG A 224 -6.01 -12.61 12.26
CA ARG A 224 -5.91 -11.13 12.31
C ARG A 224 -4.74 -10.55 11.50
N MET A 225 -3.86 -11.38 10.99
CA MET A 225 -2.64 -10.94 10.31
C MET A 225 -2.84 -10.52 8.86
N GLY A 226 -4.03 -10.76 8.29
CA GLY A 226 -4.36 -10.34 6.94
C GLY A 226 -4.31 -8.81 6.77
N ASP A 227 -4.19 -8.39 5.53
CA ASP A 227 -4.14 -6.98 5.16
C ASP A 227 -5.47 -6.29 5.49
N VAL A 228 -5.43 -5.28 6.35
CA VAL A 228 -6.60 -4.53 6.84
C VAL A 228 -7.45 -3.92 5.72
N TYR A 229 -6.88 -3.69 4.55
CA TYR A 229 -7.59 -3.18 3.40
C TYR A 229 -8.41 -4.21 2.65
N PHE A 230 -8.15 -5.50 2.86
CA PHE A 230 -8.80 -6.61 2.16
C PHE A 230 -9.61 -7.52 3.06
N ILE A 231 -9.21 -7.70 4.33
CA ILE A 231 -9.94 -8.56 5.28
C ILE A 231 -11.24 -7.92 5.76
N GLY A 232 -12.18 -8.76 6.19
CA GLY A 232 -13.48 -8.33 6.73
C GLY A 232 -13.42 -7.79 8.16
N ASP A 233 -14.48 -7.08 8.59
CA ASP A 233 -14.55 -6.48 9.91
C ASP A 233 -14.55 -7.53 11.03
N GLU A 234 -15.18 -8.69 10.80
CA GLU A 234 -15.18 -9.80 11.75
C GLU A 234 -13.78 -10.39 11.95
N GLN A 235 -13.04 -10.59 10.85
CA GLN A 235 -11.66 -11.05 10.91
C GLN A 235 -10.76 -10.02 11.60
N MET A 236 -10.92 -8.74 11.28
CA MET A 236 -10.15 -7.65 11.87
C MET A 236 -10.42 -7.51 13.38
N SER A 237 -11.66 -7.73 13.83
CA SER A 237 -12.03 -7.74 15.26
C SER A 237 -11.60 -9.01 16.00
N GLY A 238 -11.12 -10.03 15.29
CA GLY A 238 -10.67 -11.30 15.84
C GLY A 238 -11.79 -12.27 16.18
N ALA A 239 -12.84 -12.26 15.38
CA ALA A 239 -13.85 -13.30 15.43
C ALA A 239 -13.26 -14.69 15.12
N ARG A 240 -13.98 -15.75 15.48
CA ARG A 240 -13.56 -17.13 15.16
C ARG A 240 -13.37 -17.29 13.67
N SER A 241 -12.26 -17.94 13.28
CA SER A 241 -11.93 -18.16 11.88
C SER A 241 -13.00 -18.98 11.16
N SER A 242 -13.41 -18.51 9.98
CA SER A 242 -14.46 -19.09 9.15
C SER A 242 -14.07 -19.02 7.67
N PRO A 243 -14.48 -19.98 6.85
CA PRO A 243 -14.30 -19.90 5.37
C PRO A 243 -14.95 -18.64 4.77
N ARG A 244 -15.87 -17.97 5.48
CA ARG A 244 -16.48 -16.68 5.09
C ARG A 244 -15.44 -15.55 4.98
N PHE A 245 -14.33 -15.64 5.74
CA PHE A 245 -13.25 -14.66 5.65
C PHE A 245 -12.62 -14.62 4.25
N ASP A 246 -12.36 -15.78 3.67
CA ASP A 246 -11.79 -15.89 2.33
C ASP A 246 -12.78 -15.47 1.24
N GLU A 247 -14.08 -15.68 1.44
CA GLU A 247 -15.11 -15.16 0.53
C GLU A 247 -15.05 -13.63 0.47
N GLN A 248 -14.90 -12.95 1.61
CA GLN A 248 -14.70 -11.50 1.65
C GLN A 248 -13.37 -11.07 1.02
N GLY A 249 -12.29 -11.81 1.26
CA GLY A 249 -10.99 -11.57 0.64
C GLY A 249 -11.06 -11.63 -0.88
N VAL A 250 -11.77 -12.62 -1.44
CA VAL A 250 -12.01 -12.75 -2.88
C VAL A 250 -12.81 -11.56 -3.41
N ALA A 251 -13.92 -11.19 -2.75
CA ALA A 251 -14.71 -10.03 -3.19
C ALA A 251 -13.91 -8.74 -3.15
N SER A 252 -13.13 -8.52 -2.08
CA SER A 252 -12.22 -7.38 -1.93
C SER A 252 -11.18 -7.31 -3.03
N THR A 253 -10.59 -8.46 -3.37
CA THR A 253 -9.60 -8.59 -4.45
C THR A 253 -10.19 -8.28 -5.82
N ILE A 254 -11.32 -8.89 -6.16
CA ILE A 254 -12.01 -8.65 -7.45
C ILE A 254 -12.41 -7.17 -7.55
N TYR A 255 -12.96 -6.60 -6.49
CA TYR A 255 -13.32 -5.19 -6.44
C TYR A 255 -12.11 -4.27 -6.67
N ALA A 256 -11.01 -4.50 -5.96
CA ALA A 256 -9.79 -3.73 -6.10
C ALA A 256 -9.23 -3.76 -7.53
N LEU A 257 -9.19 -4.93 -8.15
CA LEU A 257 -8.72 -5.11 -9.52
C LEU A 257 -9.68 -4.48 -10.56
N ALA A 258 -10.98 -4.53 -10.33
CA ALA A 258 -11.99 -3.91 -11.19
C ALA A 258 -11.97 -2.38 -11.13
N SER A 259 -11.63 -1.81 -9.98
CA SER A 259 -11.68 -0.37 -9.70
C SER A 259 -10.31 0.33 -9.75
N ALA A 260 -9.21 -0.41 -9.97
CA ALA A 260 -7.83 0.06 -9.82
C ALA A 260 -7.56 0.70 -8.45
N GLN A 261 -8.19 0.18 -7.39
CA GLN A 261 -7.97 0.58 -6.01
C GLN A 261 -7.12 -0.45 -5.26
N SER A 262 -6.74 -0.13 -4.03
CA SER A 262 -5.95 -1.02 -3.17
C SER A 262 -6.71 -1.41 -1.89
N CYS A 263 -8.05 -1.40 -1.93
CA CYS A 263 -8.86 -1.80 -0.78
C CYS A 263 -10.31 -2.07 -1.15
N ARG A 264 -11.07 -2.67 -0.22
CA ARG A 264 -12.51 -2.93 -0.33
C ARG A 264 -13.40 -1.74 0.06
N PHE A 265 -12.88 -0.78 0.80
CA PHE A 265 -13.66 0.26 1.47
C PHE A 265 -14.26 1.30 0.51
N GLY A 266 -13.76 1.39 -0.72
CA GLY A 266 -14.28 2.33 -1.72
C GLY A 266 -15.66 1.98 -2.30
N ALA A 267 -16.19 0.79 -2.03
CA ALA A 267 -17.42 0.28 -2.64
C ALA A 267 -18.67 1.13 -2.36
N GLN A 268 -18.68 1.91 -1.28
CA GLN A 268 -19.79 2.83 -0.99
C GLN A 268 -19.82 4.06 -1.90
N VAL A 269 -18.66 4.51 -2.39
CA VAL A 269 -18.55 5.67 -3.30
C VAL A 269 -18.49 5.23 -4.75
N ILE A 270 -17.76 4.13 -5.02
CA ILE A 270 -17.57 3.54 -6.35
C ILE A 270 -18.03 2.08 -6.26
N PRO A 271 -19.35 1.81 -6.30
CA PRO A 271 -19.87 0.44 -6.18
C PRO A 271 -19.48 -0.42 -7.38
N ALA A 272 -19.43 -1.76 -7.22
CA ALA A 272 -19.10 -2.68 -8.31
C ALA A 272 -20.05 -2.50 -9.51
N ALA A 273 -21.29 -2.10 -9.26
CA ALA A 273 -22.28 -1.76 -10.29
C ALA A 273 -21.85 -0.60 -11.21
N SER A 274 -20.91 0.27 -10.80
CA SER A 274 -20.40 1.38 -11.62
C SER A 274 -19.16 1.02 -12.44
N LEU A 275 -18.63 -0.19 -12.30
CA LEU A 275 -17.33 -0.60 -12.85
C LEU A 275 -17.40 -1.27 -14.24
N GLY A 276 -18.59 -1.36 -14.83
CA GLY A 276 -18.76 -2.00 -16.14
C GLY A 276 -18.67 -3.52 -16.09
N LEU A 277 -18.90 -4.15 -14.95
CA LEU A 277 -18.98 -5.60 -14.79
C LEU A 277 -20.33 -6.15 -15.28
N PRO A 278 -20.43 -7.46 -15.60
CA PRO A 278 -21.73 -8.11 -15.81
C PRO A 278 -22.64 -7.87 -14.60
N ILE A 279 -23.91 -7.57 -14.86
CA ILE A 279 -24.86 -7.14 -13.81
C ILE A 279 -24.94 -8.08 -12.62
N GLU A 280 -25.03 -9.40 -12.86
CA GLU A 280 -25.10 -10.40 -11.80
C GLU A 280 -23.79 -10.49 -11.03
N PHE A 281 -22.65 -10.40 -11.72
CA PHE A 281 -21.34 -10.43 -11.08
C PHE A 281 -21.12 -9.18 -10.21
N ALA A 282 -21.48 -7.99 -10.71
CA ALA A 282 -21.41 -6.75 -9.93
C ALA A 282 -22.25 -6.84 -8.65
N ARG A 283 -23.51 -7.32 -8.75
CA ARG A 283 -24.40 -7.50 -7.60
C ARG A 283 -23.84 -8.48 -6.56
N VAL A 284 -23.23 -9.56 -7.02
CA VAL A 284 -22.61 -10.54 -6.12
C VAL A 284 -21.43 -9.91 -5.37
N ILE A 285 -20.56 -9.18 -6.07
CA ILE A 285 -19.42 -8.50 -5.43
C ILE A 285 -19.91 -7.45 -4.43
N ASP A 286 -20.86 -6.58 -4.81
CA ASP A 286 -21.44 -5.59 -3.88
C ASP A 286 -22.11 -6.27 -2.67
N GLY A 287 -22.80 -7.40 -2.87
CA GLY A 287 -23.39 -8.18 -1.81
C GLY A 287 -22.37 -8.79 -0.84
N MET A 288 -21.29 -9.39 -1.37
CA MET A 288 -20.21 -9.98 -0.56
C MET A 288 -19.41 -8.92 0.22
N LEU A 289 -19.41 -7.66 -0.23
CA LEU A 289 -18.81 -6.50 0.45
C LEU A 289 -19.78 -5.76 1.39
N SER A 290 -21.05 -6.22 1.49
CA SER A 290 -22.05 -5.60 2.36
C SER A 290 -21.65 -5.63 3.83
N LYS A 291 -22.02 -4.58 4.58
CA LYS A 291 -21.89 -4.56 6.05
C LYS A 291 -22.90 -5.50 6.72
N ASP A 292 -24.05 -5.73 6.07
CA ASP A 292 -25.05 -6.67 6.58
C ASP A 292 -24.59 -8.11 6.38
N LYS A 293 -24.41 -8.83 7.49
CA LYS A 293 -23.91 -10.21 7.48
C LYS A 293 -24.82 -11.16 6.68
N VAL A 294 -26.14 -11.00 6.77
CA VAL A 294 -27.10 -11.89 6.09
C VAL A 294 -26.97 -11.74 4.57
N THR A 295 -26.92 -10.50 4.09
CA THR A 295 -26.70 -10.19 2.67
C THR A 295 -25.36 -10.73 2.20
N ARG A 296 -24.32 -10.56 2.99
CA ARG A 296 -22.95 -10.98 2.66
C ARG A 296 -22.85 -12.50 2.55
N ASP A 297 -23.39 -13.24 3.53
CA ASP A 297 -23.36 -14.71 3.53
C ASP A 297 -24.20 -15.27 2.37
N ALA A 298 -25.37 -14.70 2.10
CA ALA A 298 -26.22 -15.11 0.98
C ALA A 298 -25.52 -14.85 -0.38
N ALA A 299 -24.81 -13.73 -0.52
CA ALA A 299 -24.03 -13.43 -1.72
C ALA A 299 -22.82 -14.38 -1.89
N GLY A 300 -22.13 -14.73 -0.80
CA GLY A 300 -21.06 -15.74 -0.81
C GLY A 300 -21.56 -17.11 -1.24
N ASP A 301 -22.71 -17.55 -0.72
CA ASP A 301 -23.34 -18.81 -1.13
C ASP A 301 -23.76 -18.78 -2.61
N TYR A 302 -24.29 -17.64 -3.06
CA TYR A 302 -24.63 -17.46 -4.47
C TYR A 302 -23.37 -17.49 -5.35
N PHE A 303 -22.29 -16.84 -4.95
CA PHE A 303 -21.00 -16.88 -5.63
C PHE A 303 -20.49 -18.31 -5.81
N ILE A 304 -20.41 -19.07 -4.73
CA ILE A 304 -19.94 -20.47 -4.78
C ILE A 304 -20.80 -21.33 -5.71
N ARG A 305 -22.13 -21.16 -5.70
CA ARG A 305 -23.04 -21.97 -6.52
C ARG A 305 -23.09 -21.57 -7.99
N ASN A 306 -23.10 -20.25 -8.28
CA ASN A 306 -23.47 -19.74 -9.60
C ASN A 306 -22.28 -19.23 -10.45
N MET A 307 -21.08 -19.07 -9.88
CA MET A 307 -19.90 -18.63 -10.63
C MET A 307 -19.61 -19.47 -11.87
N PRO A 308 -19.78 -20.82 -11.87
CA PRO A 308 -19.60 -21.64 -13.07
C PRO A 308 -20.56 -21.32 -14.22
N ALA A 309 -21.76 -20.80 -13.91
CA ALA A 309 -22.71 -20.33 -14.92
C ALA A 309 -22.32 -18.95 -15.46
N MET A 310 -21.86 -18.05 -14.60
CA MET A 310 -21.36 -16.73 -15.00
C MET A 310 -20.14 -16.82 -15.91
N ALA A 311 -19.25 -17.76 -15.68
CA ALA A 311 -18.06 -17.98 -16.52
C ALA A 311 -18.39 -18.43 -17.96
N LYS A 312 -19.63 -18.88 -18.23
CA LYS A 312 -20.08 -19.24 -19.58
C LYS A 312 -20.58 -18.03 -20.37
N VAL A 313 -20.76 -16.87 -19.73
CA VAL A 313 -21.19 -15.65 -20.42
C VAL A 313 -20.04 -15.14 -21.30
N TYR A 314 -20.34 -14.97 -22.60
CA TYR A 314 -19.36 -14.42 -23.52
C TYR A 314 -19.17 -12.93 -23.23
N LEU A 315 -17.94 -12.54 -22.96
CA LEU A 315 -17.52 -11.16 -22.74
C LEU A 315 -16.50 -10.82 -23.83
N PRO A 316 -16.90 -10.07 -24.89
CA PRO A 316 -15.96 -9.63 -25.90
C PRO A 316 -14.94 -8.67 -25.29
N ASP A 317 -13.76 -8.64 -25.89
CA ASP A 317 -12.69 -7.72 -25.50
C ASP A 317 -13.05 -6.30 -25.98
N ILE A 318 -13.45 -5.42 -25.08
CA ILE A 318 -13.79 -4.05 -25.38
C ILE A 318 -12.65 -3.16 -24.96
N SER A 319 -12.09 -2.42 -25.91
CA SER A 319 -11.18 -1.31 -25.59
C SER A 319 -11.99 -0.19 -24.95
N LEU A 320 -11.78 0.06 -23.67
CA LEU A 320 -12.33 1.26 -23.03
C LEU A 320 -11.59 2.49 -23.56
N PRO A 321 -12.30 3.62 -23.79
CA PRO A 321 -11.63 4.85 -24.17
C PRO A 321 -10.67 5.26 -23.05
N GLN A 322 -9.51 5.79 -23.45
CA GLN A 322 -8.50 6.29 -22.54
C GLN A 322 -9.10 7.35 -21.61
N ALA A 323 -8.97 7.14 -20.31
CA ALA A 323 -9.44 8.09 -19.32
C ALA A 323 -8.63 9.39 -19.36
N LYS A 324 -9.30 10.53 -19.24
CA LYS A 324 -8.61 11.82 -19.05
C LYS A 324 -8.36 12.04 -17.56
N PRO A 325 -7.18 12.54 -17.18
CA PRO A 325 -6.90 12.84 -15.78
C PRO A 325 -7.78 13.98 -15.26
N TYR A 326 -8.38 13.80 -14.08
CA TYR A 326 -9.20 14.81 -13.41
C TYR A 326 -8.35 15.99 -12.92
N ILE A 327 -7.14 15.70 -12.47
CA ILE A 327 -6.16 16.69 -12.06
C ILE A 327 -4.91 16.56 -12.93
N PRO A 328 -4.21 17.67 -13.24
CA PRO A 328 -3.02 17.62 -14.07
C PRO A 328 -1.85 16.97 -13.36
N PHE A 329 -1.04 16.26 -14.12
CA PHE A 329 0.29 15.80 -13.74
C PHE A 329 1.22 15.87 -14.95
N TRP A 330 2.52 15.86 -14.68
CA TRP A 330 3.56 15.80 -15.72
C TRP A 330 4.05 14.38 -15.89
N THR A 331 4.50 14.05 -17.09
CA THR A 331 5.14 12.76 -17.39
C THR A 331 6.53 13.00 -17.95
N VAL A 332 7.49 12.24 -17.47
CA VAL A 332 8.89 12.30 -17.91
C VAL A 332 9.41 10.87 -18.00
N GLN A 333 10.07 10.52 -19.10
CA GLN A 333 10.71 9.22 -19.22
C GLN A 333 12.11 9.27 -18.63
N GLN A 334 12.39 8.46 -17.63
CA GLN A 334 13.72 8.31 -17.01
C GLN A 334 14.10 6.83 -16.90
N THR A 335 15.40 6.57 -16.96
CA THR A 335 15.96 5.21 -16.78
C THR A 335 16.13 4.84 -15.31
N ASP A 336 16.45 5.82 -14.45
CA ASP A 336 16.58 5.64 -13.00
C ASP A 336 15.29 6.12 -12.33
N LEU A 337 14.35 5.18 -12.17
CA LEU A 337 13.04 5.46 -11.62
C LEU A 337 13.13 5.78 -10.12
N PRO A 338 12.38 6.77 -9.61
CA PRO A 338 12.34 7.07 -8.19
C PRO A 338 11.73 5.92 -7.40
N ASP A 339 12.27 5.69 -6.21
CA ASP A 339 11.67 4.82 -5.20
C ASP A 339 10.72 5.66 -4.35
N THR A 340 9.47 5.68 -4.76
CA THR A 340 8.49 6.63 -4.25
C THR A 340 8.03 6.28 -2.84
N VAL A 341 8.10 7.27 -1.96
CA VAL A 341 7.53 7.23 -0.61
C VAL A 341 6.53 8.36 -0.45
N VAL A 342 5.42 8.09 0.22
CA VAL A 342 4.44 9.11 0.58
C VAL A 342 4.68 9.60 2.00
N TYR A 343 4.64 10.90 2.17
CA TYR A 343 4.69 11.56 3.46
C TYR A 343 3.50 12.50 3.61
N SER A 344 2.72 12.31 4.68
CA SER A 344 1.64 13.21 5.07
C SER A 344 1.74 13.57 6.56
N SER A 345 0.98 14.55 7.03
CA SER A 345 1.15 15.09 8.39
C SER A 345 0.99 14.04 9.50
N ARG A 346 1.94 13.97 10.44
CA ARG A 346 1.93 13.11 11.64
C ARG A 346 1.23 13.74 12.86
N LYS A 347 0.61 14.87 12.72
CA LYS A 347 0.16 15.72 13.82
C LYS A 347 -0.71 15.03 14.86
N GLN A 348 -1.63 14.16 14.43
CA GLN A 348 -2.50 13.44 15.36
C GLN A 348 -1.81 12.30 16.10
N PHE A 349 -0.80 11.68 15.49
CA PHE A 349 0.00 10.67 16.16
C PHE A 349 0.70 11.24 17.39
N LEU A 350 1.29 12.40 17.24
CA LEU A 350 2.05 13.07 18.30
C LEU A 350 1.14 13.58 19.44
N ARG A 351 -0.13 13.88 19.16
CA ARG A 351 -1.10 14.32 20.18
C ARG A 351 -1.65 13.21 21.08
N ARG A 352 -1.65 11.96 20.64
CA ARG A 352 -2.11 10.82 21.44
C ARG A 352 -1.03 10.30 22.41
N ALA A 353 0.24 10.57 22.16
CA ALA A 353 1.27 10.37 23.15
C ALA A 353 1.06 11.34 24.30
N ASP A 354 0.94 10.86 25.52
CA ASP A 354 0.71 11.66 26.74
C ASP A 354 1.50 12.96 26.68
N HIS A 355 0.82 14.07 26.92
CA HIS A 355 1.22 15.45 26.65
C HIS A 355 2.60 15.88 27.20
N ASN A 356 3.30 15.04 27.92
CA ASN A 356 4.60 15.30 28.55
C ASN A 356 5.73 14.34 28.19
N GLN A 357 5.51 13.37 27.28
CA GLN A 357 6.61 12.57 26.78
C GLN A 357 7.30 13.32 25.64
N GLN A 358 8.55 13.71 25.85
CA GLN A 358 9.45 14.01 24.75
C GLN A 358 9.44 12.81 23.80
N LEU A 359 9.23 13.07 22.51
CA LEU A 359 9.35 12.03 21.47
C LEU A 359 10.80 11.56 21.41
N LEU A 360 11.11 10.58 22.26
CA LEU A 360 12.47 10.05 22.35
C LEU A 360 12.77 9.03 21.28
N ASP A 361 11.76 8.27 20.85
CA ASP A 361 11.90 7.28 19.79
C ASP A 361 10.53 6.82 19.26
N VAL A 362 10.32 6.88 17.96
CA VAL A 362 9.17 6.28 17.29
C VAL A 362 9.72 5.31 16.25
N ASN A 363 9.59 4.02 16.50
CA ASN A 363 10.03 3.00 15.57
C ASN A 363 8.89 2.60 14.59
N ASP A 364 9.26 1.91 13.51
CA ASP A 364 8.34 1.50 12.46
C ASP A 364 7.21 0.59 12.95
N ALA A 365 7.46 -0.27 13.94
CA ALA A 365 6.43 -1.14 14.53
C ALA A 365 5.37 -0.34 15.31
N GLN A 366 5.78 0.73 16.00
CA GLN A 366 4.85 1.63 16.67
C GLN A 366 4.02 2.43 15.66
N LEU A 367 4.60 2.84 14.54
CA LEU A 367 3.89 3.50 13.45
C LEU A 367 2.86 2.58 12.80
N ASP A 368 3.19 1.33 12.53
CA ASP A 368 2.26 0.35 11.95
C ASP A 368 1.09 0.07 12.90
N ARG A 369 1.39 -0.13 14.19
CA ARG A 369 0.36 -0.31 15.22
C ARG A 369 -0.57 0.89 15.31
N TYR A 370 -0.02 2.09 15.34
CA TYR A 370 -0.79 3.33 15.36
C TYR A 370 -1.67 3.46 14.12
N TYR A 371 -1.14 3.14 12.94
CA TYR A 371 -1.88 3.19 11.69
C TYR A 371 -3.08 2.22 11.69
N LYS A 372 -2.89 1.00 12.20
CA LYS A 372 -3.99 0.03 12.35
C LYS A 372 -5.07 0.51 13.31
N GLU A 373 -4.67 1.05 14.46
CA GLU A 373 -5.60 1.63 15.44
C GLU A 373 -6.33 2.85 14.85
N PHE A 374 -5.64 3.69 14.12
CA PHE A 374 -6.22 4.83 13.43
C PHE A 374 -7.24 4.41 12.36
N LEU A 375 -6.90 3.43 11.52
CA LEU A 375 -7.81 2.91 10.51
C LEU A 375 -9.09 2.33 11.13
N PHE A 376 -8.98 1.73 12.30
CA PHE A 376 -10.13 1.17 12.99
C PHE A 376 -11.19 2.24 13.33
N ASP A 377 -10.75 3.41 13.76
CA ASP A 377 -11.60 4.52 14.18
C ASP A 377 -12.08 5.43 13.02
N THR A 378 -11.60 5.20 11.79
CA THR A 378 -11.87 6.05 10.62
C THR A 378 -13.02 5.47 9.79
N GLY A 379 -13.76 6.32 9.09
CA GLY A 379 -14.84 5.90 8.17
C GLY A 379 -14.31 5.14 6.95
N ASP A 380 -15.16 4.33 6.30
CA ASP A 380 -14.74 3.51 5.17
C ASP A 380 -14.26 4.36 3.97
N THR A 381 -14.91 5.49 3.72
CA THR A 381 -14.52 6.38 2.62
C THR A 381 -13.14 6.98 2.84
N GLU A 382 -12.84 7.37 4.08
CA GLU A 382 -11.54 7.88 4.48
C GLU A 382 -10.46 6.79 4.39
N LYS A 383 -10.77 5.55 4.80
CA LYS A 383 -9.88 4.40 4.61
C LYS A 383 -9.56 4.17 3.14
N ALA A 384 -10.58 4.22 2.28
CA ALA A 384 -10.41 4.07 0.85
C ALA A 384 -9.57 5.19 0.24
N PHE A 385 -9.78 6.42 0.66
CA PHE A 385 -8.99 7.57 0.22
C PHE A 385 -7.51 7.41 0.63
N LEU A 386 -7.22 7.05 1.88
CA LEU A 386 -5.85 6.82 2.33
C LEU A 386 -5.18 5.65 1.60
N ALA A 387 -5.91 4.57 1.35
CA ALA A 387 -5.42 3.45 0.52
C ALA A 387 -5.10 3.88 -0.91
N SER A 388 -5.91 4.77 -1.50
CA SER A 388 -5.64 5.30 -2.84
C SER A 388 -4.40 6.19 -2.88
N ILE A 389 -4.15 6.99 -1.86
CA ILE A 389 -2.90 7.77 -1.71
C ILE A 389 -1.69 6.81 -1.63
N SER A 390 -1.79 5.74 -0.82
CA SER A 390 -0.74 4.72 -0.74
C SER A 390 -0.51 4.01 -2.07
N ARG A 391 -1.56 3.81 -2.89
CA ARG A 391 -1.43 3.26 -4.24
C ARG A 391 -0.66 4.20 -5.16
N LEU A 392 -0.89 5.52 -5.10
CA LEU A 392 -0.10 6.47 -5.90
C LEU A 392 1.40 6.36 -5.60
N ALA A 393 1.77 6.07 -4.35
CA ALA A 393 3.16 5.87 -3.96
C ALA A 393 3.80 4.58 -4.50
N LYS A 394 3.04 3.68 -5.10
CA LYS A 394 3.57 2.49 -5.78
C LYS A 394 4.01 2.76 -7.23
N TYR A 395 3.71 3.94 -7.76
CA TYR A 395 4.21 4.41 -9.04
C TYR A 395 5.52 5.19 -8.88
N PRO A 396 6.39 5.22 -9.89
CA PRO A 396 7.58 6.05 -9.86
C PRO A 396 7.19 7.53 -10.02
N VAL A 397 6.66 8.13 -8.98
CA VAL A 397 6.10 9.49 -8.99
C VAL A 397 6.68 10.33 -7.88
N VAL A 398 6.96 11.60 -8.18
CA VAL A 398 7.40 12.61 -7.23
C VAL A 398 6.46 13.81 -7.34
N GLY A 399 6.14 14.45 -6.23
CA GLY A 399 5.34 15.67 -6.24
C GLY A 399 4.51 15.86 -4.99
N GLY A 400 3.68 16.90 -4.99
CA GLY A 400 2.76 17.21 -3.92
C GLY A 400 1.31 17.05 -4.36
N LEU A 401 0.47 16.76 -3.38
CA LEU A 401 -0.95 16.63 -3.56
C LEU A 401 -1.68 17.19 -2.33
N SER A 402 -2.68 18.03 -2.56
CA SER A 402 -3.48 18.66 -1.51
C SER A 402 -4.96 18.55 -1.83
N PHE A 403 -5.74 18.17 -0.83
CA PHE A 403 -7.20 18.08 -0.87
C PHE A 403 -7.78 19.00 0.20
N HIS A 404 -8.63 19.92 -0.19
CA HIS A 404 -9.28 20.85 0.70
C HIS A 404 -10.81 20.71 0.59
N TRP A 405 -11.41 20.06 1.59
CA TRP A 405 -12.87 19.88 1.67
C TRP A 405 -13.51 21.11 2.31
N GLN A 406 -14.37 21.74 1.56
CA GLN A 406 -15.27 22.80 2.03
C GLN A 406 -16.70 22.25 2.24
N GLN A 407 -17.67 23.14 2.36
CA GLN A 407 -19.03 22.70 2.68
C GLN A 407 -19.68 21.89 1.55
N GLU A 408 -19.48 22.31 0.29
CA GLU A 408 -20.12 21.72 -0.90
C GLU A 408 -19.12 21.37 -2.00
N SER A 409 -17.88 21.79 -1.85
CA SER A 409 -16.83 21.63 -2.85
C SER A 409 -15.58 20.97 -2.28
N LEU A 410 -14.88 20.28 -3.16
CA LEU A 410 -13.54 19.74 -2.95
C LEU A 410 -12.58 20.47 -3.89
N PHE A 411 -11.57 21.12 -3.32
CA PHE A 411 -10.46 21.70 -4.09
C PHE A 411 -9.28 20.75 -4.05
N VAL A 412 -8.71 20.44 -5.23
CA VAL A 412 -7.54 19.58 -5.37
C VAL A 412 -6.44 20.33 -6.09
N GLU A 413 -5.25 20.31 -5.53
CA GLU A 413 -4.05 20.84 -6.15
C GLU A 413 -2.97 19.79 -6.24
N SER A 414 -2.24 19.78 -7.35
CA SER A 414 -1.24 18.75 -7.64
C SER A 414 0.01 19.32 -8.29
N SER A 415 1.15 18.66 -8.03
CA SER A 415 2.41 18.87 -8.75
C SER A 415 3.07 17.53 -9.06
N LEU A 416 2.26 16.50 -9.29
CA LEU A 416 2.74 15.14 -9.52
C LEU A 416 3.52 15.04 -10.84
N MET A 417 4.66 14.36 -10.79
CA MET A 417 5.50 14.05 -11.95
C MET A 417 5.76 12.55 -11.99
N LEU A 418 5.19 11.90 -12.99
CA LEU A 418 5.36 10.48 -13.27
C LEU A 418 6.64 10.27 -14.10
N HIS A 419 7.52 9.39 -13.67
CA HIS A 419 8.83 9.15 -14.29
C HIS A 419 8.86 7.98 -15.29
N ASP A 420 7.71 7.42 -15.61
CA ASP A 420 7.56 6.37 -16.64
C ASP A 420 6.30 6.64 -17.48
N GLU A 421 6.48 6.99 -18.74
CA GLU A 421 5.40 7.27 -19.68
C GLU A 421 4.52 6.04 -19.96
N GLY A 422 5.10 4.83 -19.88
CA GLY A 422 4.36 3.59 -20.08
C GLY A 422 3.28 3.32 -19.03
N LEU A 423 3.34 4.00 -17.88
CA LEU A 423 2.38 3.87 -16.78
C LEU A 423 1.31 4.97 -16.79
N GLN A 424 1.30 5.88 -17.76
CA GLN A 424 0.44 7.08 -17.76
C GLN A 424 -1.04 6.73 -17.65
N ASP A 425 -1.52 5.73 -18.36
CA ASP A 425 -2.95 5.34 -18.36
C ASP A 425 -3.37 4.76 -17.01
N ALA A 426 -2.58 3.83 -16.50
CA ALA A 426 -2.84 3.22 -15.20
C ALA A 426 -2.72 4.22 -14.04
N PHE A 427 -1.77 5.15 -14.14
CA PHE A 427 -1.64 6.24 -13.18
C PHE A 427 -2.81 7.22 -13.26
N THR A 428 -3.32 7.52 -14.47
CA THR A 428 -4.55 8.32 -14.65
C THR A 428 -5.74 7.68 -13.96
N ASP A 429 -5.94 6.38 -14.09
CA ASP A 429 -7.00 5.65 -13.40
C ASP A 429 -6.86 5.74 -11.88
N ALA A 430 -5.63 5.59 -11.35
CA ALA A 430 -5.36 5.69 -9.92
C ALA A 430 -5.62 7.10 -9.37
N VAL A 431 -5.18 8.14 -10.08
CA VAL A 431 -5.44 9.55 -9.72
C VAL A 431 -6.93 9.87 -9.75
N ASN A 432 -7.64 9.42 -10.79
CA ASN A 432 -9.08 9.64 -10.90
C ASN A 432 -9.84 8.93 -9.78
N ALA A 433 -9.47 7.69 -9.45
CA ALA A 433 -10.05 6.97 -8.31
C ALA A 433 -9.83 7.71 -7.00
N THR A 434 -8.63 8.28 -6.79
CA THR A 434 -8.31 9.07 -5.59
C THR A 434 -9.21 10.31 -5.49
N VAL A 435 -9.41 11.06 -6.58
CA VAL A 435 -10.31 12.22 -6.60
C VAL A 435 -11.76 11.81 -6.34
N MET A 436 -12.25 10.74 -6.97
CA MET A 436 -13.61 10.24 -6.76
C MET A 436 -13.85 9.84 -5.30
N LEU A 437 -12.89 9.15 -4.68
CA LEU A 437 -12.98 8.79 -3.26
C LEU A 437 -12.99 10.03 -2.37
N ALA A 438 -12.16 11.02 -2.68
CA ALA A 438 -12.15 12.29 -1.96
C ALA A 438 -13.49 13.02 -2.05
N GLN A 439 -14.17 13.00 -3.21
CA GLN A 439 -15.51 13.58 -3.36
C GLN A 439 -16.57 12.91 -2.46
N GLY A 440 -16.36 11.67 -2.05
CA GLY A 440 -17.24 10.94 -1.12
C GLY A 440 -17.07 11.34 0.34
N ILE A 441 -16.02 12.09 0.70
CA ILE A 441 -15.74 12.51 2.07
C ILE A 441 -16.54 13.78 2.38
N LYS A 442 -17.39 13.72 3.43
CA LYS A 442 -18.28 14.82 3.82
C LYS A 442 -17.73 15.72 4.92
N GLN A 443 -16.53 15.43 5.41
CA GLN A 443 -15.91 16.22 6.49
C GLN A 443 -15.17 17.42 5.89
N LYS A 444 -15.25 18.57 6.57
CA LYS A 444 -14.39 19.72 6.25
C LYS A 444 -12.98 19.46 6.73
N GLY A 445 -12.00 19.84 5.94
CA GLY A 445 -10.61 19.67 6.35
C GLY A 445 -9.63 19.89 5.20
N LEU A 446 -8.37 19.75 5.54
CA LEU A 446 -7.27 19.85 4.61
C LEU A 446 -6.38 18.61 4.79
N PHE A 447 -6.10 17.91 3.69
CA PHE A 447 -5.13 16.83 3.63
C PHE A 447 -4.02 17.21 2.66
N LYS A 448 -2.78 17.03 3.06
CA LYS A 448 -1.60 17.30 2.26
C LYS A 448 -0.67 16.11 2.32
N CYS A 449 -0.13 15.72 1.18
CA CYS A 449 0.91 14.70 1.13
C CYS A 449 1.97 15.07 0.10
N CYS A 450 3.19 14.61 0.36
CA CYS A 450 4.31 14.68 -0.55
C CYS A 450 4.75 13.28 -0.92
N LEU A 451 4.97 13.08 -2.21
CA LEU A 451 5.59 11.89 -2.75
C LEU A 451 7.01 12.27 -3.19
N PHE A 452 8.00 11.53 -2.73
CA PHE A 452 9.40 11.84 -2.99
C PHE A 452 10.21 10.55 -3.19
N ASP A 453 11.40 10.69 -3.77
CA ASP A 453 12.34 9.57 -3.90
C ASP A 453 13.02 9.30 -2.55
N ALA A 454 12.73 8.16 -1.94
CA ALA A 454 13.30 7.76 -0.65
C ALA A 454 14.85 7.74 -0.67
N ARG A 455 15.46 7.46 -1.82
CA ARG A 455 16.92 7.42 -1.99
C ARG A 455 17.56 8.81 -1.87
N GLN A 456 16.78 9.88 -2.10
CA GLN A 456 17.24 11.26 -1.99
C GLN A 456 17.04 11.84 -0.58
N THR A 457 16.43 11.09 0.35
CA THR A 457 16.29 11.54 1.74
C THR A 457 17.67 11.76 2.37
N ILE A 458 17.93 12.98 2.80
CA ILE A 458 19.14 13.33 3.52
C ILE A 458 19.00 12.89 4.97
N GLN A 459 20.05 12.27 5.52
CA GLN A 459 20.11 11.88 6.93
C GLN A 459 21.37 12.46 7.55
N LEU A 460 21.18 13.24 8.63
CA LEU A 460 22.26 13.81 9.44
C LEU A 460 22.21 13.12 10.81
N GLU A 461 23.23 12.31 11.13
CA GLU A 461 23.32 11.63 12.42
C GLU A 461 23.66 12.61 13.52
N ARG A 462 23.20 12.32 14.75
CA ARG A 462 23.56 13.04 15.96
C ARG A 462 24.52 12.21 16.78
N ASP A 463 25.49 12.84 17.40
CA ASP A 463 26.35 12.22 18.43
C ASP A 463 25.66 12.20 19.80
N GLU A 464 26.34 11.64 20.79
CA GLU A 464 25.87 11.57 22.18
C GLU A 464 25.65 12.96 22.83
N THR A 465 26.22 14.02 22.26
CA THR A 465 26.02 15.41 22.69
C THR A 465 24.84 16.10 22.01
N GLY A 466 24.20 15.44 21.04
CA GLY A 466 23.14 15.97 20.19
C GLY A 466 23.63 16.83 19.02
N ALA A 467 24.95 16.87 18.76
CA ALA A 467 25.52 17.57 17.61
C ALA A 467 25.42 16.70 16.35
N TYR A 468 25.31 17.35 15.18
CA TYR A 468 25.25 16.63 13.90
C TYR A 468 26.63 16.20 13.43
N ILE A 469 26.71 14.97 12.95
CA ILE A 469 27.92 14.37 12.37
C ILE A 469 27.77 14.36 10.85
N PHE A 470 28.59 15.11 10.15
CA PHE A 470 28.69 15.06 8.69
C PHE A 470 30.09 15.50 8.23
N GLU A 471 30.59 14.86 7.19
CA GLU A 471 31.88 15.23 6.58
C GLU A 471 31.73 16.45 5.66
N GLN A 472 30.59 16.52 4.95
CA GLN A 472 30.25 17.61 4.04
C GLN A 472 28.75 17.85 4.07
N LEU A 473 28.33 19.14 4.07
CA LEU A 473 26.92 19.52 3.99
C LEU A 473 26.33 19.00 2.67
N PRO A 474 25.22 18.26 2.72
CA PRO A 474 24.56 17.77 1.53
C PRO A 474 23.92 18.91 0.74
N GLU A 475 23.70 18.68 -0.55
CA GLU A 475 22.98 19.60 -1.44
C GLU A 475 21.55 19.09 -1.69
N LEU A 476 20.60 20.02 -1.80
CA LEU A 476 19.24 19.73 -2.23
C LEU A 476 19.18 19.77 -3.76
N ASN A 477 18.96 18.59 -4.37
CA ASN A 477 18.77 18.47 -5.81
C ASN A 477 17.42 19.04 -6.24
N TYR A 478 17.36 19.59 -7.44
CA TYR A 478 16.11 20.07 -8.03
C TYR A 478 16.15 19.92 -9.56
N SER A 479 14.97 19.89 -10.17
CA SER A 479 14.82 19.95 -11.62
C SER A 479 14.41 21.36 -12.05
N VAL A 480 14.79 21.74 -13.28
CA VAL A 480 14.37 23.00 -13.88
C VAL A 480 13.41 22.70 -15.03
N SER A 481 12.30 23.43 -15.07
CA SER A 481 11.31 23.33 -16.14
C SER A 481 11.08 24.71 -16.73
N HIS A 482 11.20 24.84 -18.03
CA HIS A 482 10.88 26.08 -18.72
C HIS A 482 9.36 26.19 -18.92
N VAL A 483 8.72 27.03 -18.09
CA VAL A 483 7.32 27.44 -18.30
C VAL A 483 7.34 28.87 -18.80
N ALA A 484 6.57 29.18 -19.85
CA ALA A 484 6.54 30.54 -20.41
C ALA A 484 6.18 31.58 -19.34
N ALA A 485 6.95 32.67 -19.28
CA ALA A 485 6.83 33.73 -18.27
C ALA A 485 5.46 34.44 -18.24
N SER A 486 4.67 34.36 -19.33
CA SER A 486 3.30 34.88 -19.41
C SER A 486 2.31 34.22 -18.44
N GLU A 487 2.75 33.25 -17.71
CA GLU A 487 1.96 32.44 -16.80
C GLU A 487 2.31 32.64 -15.32
N VAL A 488 2.88 33.77 -14.95
CA VAL A 488 3.20 34.09 -13.54
C VAL A 488 1.90 34.17 -12.75
N THR A 489 1.55 33.09 -12.09
CA THR A 489 0.52 33.06 -11.07
C THR A 489 1.11 33.43 -9.72
N ARG A 490 0.31 34.10 -8.91
CA ARG A 490 0.71 34.49 -7.56
C ARG A 490 1.20 33.25 -6.80
N PRO A 491 2.42 33.25 -6.25
CA PRO A 491 2.90 32.13 -5.45
C PRO A 491 1.98 31.93 -4.24
N HIS A 492 1.54 30.71 -4.03
CA HIS A 492 0.73 30.31 -2.88
C HIS A 492 1.38 29.10 -2.22
N SER A 493 1.52 29.14 -0.90
CA SER A 493 2.01 28.03 -0.10
C SER A 493 0.99 27.68 0.97
N TYR A 494 0.67 26.40 1.11
CA TYR A 494 -0.24 25.90 2.13
C TYR A 494 0.34 25.95 3.55
N PHE A 495 1.63 26.23 3.69
CA PHE A 495 2.29 26.39 4.98
C PHE A 495 2.61 27.87 5.29
N GLU A 496 2.24 28.79 4.39
CA GLU A 496 2.57 30.22 4.54
C GLU A 496 1.98 30.87 5.78
N ASP A 497 0.85 30.39 6.24
CA ASP A 497 0.16 31.07 7.34
C ASP A 497 0.86 30.93 8.69
N GLY A 498 1.94 30.13 8.79
CA GLY A 498 2.64 29.86 10.05
C GLY A 498 1.73 29.39 11.18
N LYS A 499 0.48 29.15 10.83
CA LYS A 499 -0.65 28.84 11.69
C LYS A 499 -1.13 27.42 11.53
N ASP A 500 -0.31 26.54 10.94
CA ASP A 500 -0.63 25.13 11.04
C ASP A 500 -0.44 24.77 12.52
N PRO A 501 -1.52 24.71 13.34
CA PRO A 501 -1.42 24.73 14.82
C PRO A 501 -0.75 23.49 15.39
N ASP A 502 -0.23 22.63 14.52
CA ASP A 502 0.19 21.27 14.85
C ASP A 502 1.66 20.99 14.55
N GLU A 503 2.47 21.96 14.16
CA GLU A 503 3.91 21.78 14.05
C GLU A 503 4.52 21.64 15.45
N GLN A 504 5.17 20.50 15.69
CA GLN A 504 5.83 20.23 16.98
C GLN A 504 7.32 20.56 16.94
N LEU A 505 7.92 20.67 15.75
CA LEU A 505 9.29 21.09 15.60
C LEU A 505 9.36 22.62 15.44
N GLN A 506 9.99 23.31 16.39
CA GLN A 506 10.31 24.72 16.23
C GLN A 506 11.56 24.87 15.35
N LEU A 507 11.34 25.28 14.12
CA LEU A 507 12.44 25.53 13.21
C LEU A 507 13.14 26.87 13.53
N PRO A 508 14.46 26.95 13.31
CA PRO A 508 15.20 28.22 13.39
C PRO A 508 14.58 29.30 12.50
N LYS A 509 14.46 30.53 13.03
CA LYS A 509 13.86 31.66 12.28
C LYS A 509 14.48 31.89 10.90
N LYS A 510 15.77 31.57 10.74
CA LYS A 510 16.46 31.71 9.45
C LYS A 510 15.96 30.72 8.41
N ILE A 511 15.66 29.46 8.78
CA ILE A 511 15.04 28.47 7.87
C ILE A 511 13.69 29.00 7.40
N ILE A 512 12.86 29.48 8.33
CA ILE A 512 11.53 30.03 8.01
C ILE A 512 11.66 31.22 7.05
N GLN A 513 12.62 32.14 7.29
CA GLN A 513 12.87 33.28 6.39
C GLN A 513 13.31 32.83 5.00
N CYS A 514 14.24 31.86 4.89
CA CYS A 514 14.66 31.30 3.60
C CYS A 514 13.49 30.65 2.85
N VAL A 515 12.62 29.93 3.55
CA VAL A 515 11.42 29.34 2.93
C VAL A 515 10.45 30.42 2.43
N PHE A 516 10.24 31.51 3.18
CA PHE A 516 9.42 32.63 2.70
C PHE A 516 10.00 33.31 1.46
N GLU A 517 11.32 33.53 1.40
CA GLU A 517 11.97 34.05 0.20
C GLU A 517 11.89 33.05 -0.98
N LEU A 518 12.09 31.75 -0.70
CA LEU A 518 11.93 30.70 -1.69
C LEU A 518 10.52 30.70 -2.28
N ASN A 519 9.49 30.91 -1.46
CA ASN A 519 8.10 30.95 -1.91
C ASN A 519 7.77 32.10 -2.86
N LYS A 520 8.60 33.15 -2.92
CA LYS A 520 8.47 34.24 -3.91
C LYS A 520 8.91 33.83 -5.31
N ILE A 521 9.76 32.81 -5.40
CA ILE A 521 10.22 32.23 -6.67
C ILE A 521 9.17 31.25 -7.20
N HIS A 522 8.92 31.26 -8.50
CA HIS A 522 7.96 30.35 -9.13
C HIS A 522 8.54 28.94 -9.19
N HIS A 523 8.12 28.09 -8.27
CA HIS A 523 8.53 26.69 -8.18
C HIS A 523 7.38 25.83 -7.63
N THR A 524 7.54 24.53 -7.70
CA THR A 524 6.80 23.56 -6.92
C THR A 524 7.78 22.72 -6.12
N GLY A 525 7.43 22.38 -4.90
CA GLY A 525 8.30 21.58 -4.06
C GLY A 525 7.77 21.36 -2.66
N CYS A 526 8.48 20.49 -1.97
CA CYS A 526 8.21 20.14 -0.58
C CYS A 526 9.55 19.92 0.13
N ILE A 527 9.63 20.34 1.38
CA ILE A 527 10.70 19.97 2.30
C ILE A 527 10.10 19.65 3.67
N ILE A 528 10.51 18.53 4.25
CA ILE A 528 10.03 18.04 5.53
C ILE A 528 11.24 17.71 6.40
N PHE A 529 11.30 18.32 7.58
CA PHE A 529 12.30 18.05 8.59
C PHE A 529 11.71 17.11 9.64
N GLU A 530 12.30 15.94 9.79
CA GLU A 530 11.97 14.96 10.83
C GLU A 530 13.16 14.83 11.78
N SER A 531 13.10 15.56 12.90
CA SER A 531 14.14 15.62 13.92
C SER A 531 13.89 14.55 14.98
N LEU A 532 14.74 13.54 15.02
CA LEU A 532 14.72 12.42 15.95
C LEU A 532 15.88 12.53 16.96
N SER A 533 15.86 11.69 17.97
CA SER A 533 16.89 11.68 19.02
C SER A 533 18.29 11.35 18.49
N ASP A 534 18.40 10.48 17.48
CA ASP A 534 19.65 10.01 16.90
C ASP A 534 20.01 10.67 15.57
N ARG A 535 19.05 11.32 14.90
CA ARG A 535 19.25 11.90 13.55
C ARG A 535 18.21 12.95 13.16
N LEU A 536 18.55 13.72 12.13
CA LEU A 536 17.61 14.53 11.36
C LEU A 536 17.45 13.93 9.97
N LYS A 537 16.22 13.64 9.57
CA LYS A 537 15.90 13.29 8.20
C LYS A 537 15.30 14.49 7.49
N ILE A 538 15.74 14.74 6.25
CA ILE A 538 15.23 15.80 5.41
C ILE A 538 14.69 15.14 4.13
N HIS A 539 13.38 15.12 4.00
CA HIS A 539 12.67 14.62 2.83
C HIS A 539 12.33 15.79 1.95
N TYR A 540 12.61 15.72 0.66
CA TYR A 540 12.36 16.84 -0.21
C TYR A 540 12.18 16.45 -1.66
N TYR A 541 11.49 17.30 -2.41
CA TYR A 541 11.58 17.40 -3.85
C TYR A 541 11.40 18.86 -4.25
N TYR A 542 12.05 19.28 -5.34
CA TYR A 542 11.90 20.62 -5.87
C TYR A 542 11.93 20.62 -7.39
N ARG A 543 11.09 21.46 -7.99
CA ARG A 543 11.09 21.78 -9.41
C ARG A 543 10.96 23.28 -9.59
N LEU A 544 12.00 23.91 -10.11
CA LEU A 544 12.00 25.31 -10.46
C LEU A 544 11.24 25.50 -11.78
N LEU A 545 10.26 26.42 -11.78
CA LEU A 545 9.41 26.75 -12.92
C LEU A 545 9.81 28.08 -13.59
N ASP A 546 10.69 28.83 -12.96
CA ASP A 546 11.28 30.09 -13.45
C ASP A 546 12.81 29.96 -13.50
N ALA A 547 13.33 29.52 -14.65
CA ALA A 547 14.75 29.27 -14.84
C ALA A 547 15.64 30.53 -14.67
N GLU A 548 15.08 31.75 -14.85
CA GLU A 548 15.86 33.00 -14.69
C GLU A 548 16.28 33.23 -13.23
N GLN A 549 15.57 32.63 -12.28
CA GLN A 549 15.86 32.76 -10.85
C GLN A 549 16.66 31.57 -10.27
N GLU A 550 17.27 30.75 -11.09
CA GLU A 550 17.99 29.54 -10.66
C GLU A 550 19.11 29.85 -9.64
N ILE A 551 19.85 30.93 -9.83
CA ILE A 551 20.95 31.33 -8.92
C ILE A 551 20.39 31.66 -7.53
N ALA A 552 19.33 32.45 -7.47
CA ALA A 552 18.70 32.83 -6.20
C ALA A 552 18.05 31.62 -5.52
N PHE A 553 17.38 30.76 -6.30
CA PHE A 553 16.76 29.53 -5.84
C PHE A 553 17.78 28.58 -5.20
N SER A 554 18.88 28.31 -5.90
CA SER A 554 19.97 27.46 -5.42
C SER A 554 20.63 28.01 -4.15
N ALA A 555 20.84 29.35 -4.08
CA ALA A 555 21.41 29.98 -2.90
C ALA A 555 20.52 29.80 -1.66
N LEU A 556 19.21 29.99 -1.80
CA LEU A 556 18.26 29.79 -0.70
C LEU A 556 18.19 28.33 -0.22
N LEU A 557 18.24 27.35 -1.13
CA LEU A 557 18.28 25.94 -0.75
C LEU A 557 19.55 25.60 0.04
N ARG A 558 20.72 26.15 -0.36
CA ARG A 558 21.97 25.96 0.39
C ARG A 558 21.91 26.59 1.78
N GLU A 559 21.34 27.78 1.90
CA GLU A 559 21.14 28.43 3.20
C GLU A 559 20.23 27.62 4.12
N ILE A 560 19.12 27.07 3.61
CA ILE A 560 18.22 26.18 4.37
C ILE A 560 19.03 25.03 4.96
N ILE A 561 19.83 24.33 4.17
CA ILE A 561 20.64 23.20 4.64
C ILE A 561 21.69 23.67 5.67
N GLN A 562 22.36 24.79 5.47
CA GLN A 562 23.33 25.32 6.43
C GLN A 562 22.72 25.57 7.80
N TYR A 563 21.47 26.03 7.84
CA TYR A 563 20.79 26.31 9.11
C TYR A 563 20.18 25.09 9.79
N THR A 564 20.11 23.92 9.11
CA THR A 564 19.59 22.69 9.73
C THR A 564 20.40 22.22 10.93
N VAL A 565 21.70 22.53 10.96
CA VAL A 565 22.58 22.21 12.11
C VAL A 565 22.16 22.91 13.40
N SER A 566 21.35 23.94 13.33
CA SER A 566 20.84 24.67 14.50
C SER A 566 19.48 24.15 14.99
N ILE A 567 18.94 23.08 14.40
CA ILE A 567 17.70 22.43 14.87
C ILE A 567 18.04 21.62 16.12
N GLN A 568 17.52 22.03 17.27
CA GLN A 568 17.77 21.38 18.56
C GLN A 568 16.57 20.56 19.04
N ASP A 569 15.36 21.02 18.73
CA ASP A 569 14.11 20.38 19.15
C ASP A 569 13.82 19.10 18.33
N TYR A 570 12.96 18.24 18.87
CA TYR A 570 12.49 17.02 18.23
C TYR A 570 11.07 17.19 17.69
N GLY A 571 10.77 16.52 16.60
CA GLY A 571 9.45 16.55 15.97
C GLY A 571 9.51 16.66 14.46
N VAL A 572 8.42 17.10 13.87
CA VAL A 572 8.27 17.21 12.42
C VAL A 572 7.80 18.61 12.05
N ALA A 573 8.45 19.21 11.05
CA ALA A 573 7.99 20.43 10.39
C ALA A 573 8.17 20.28 8.88
N GLY A 574 7.26 20.87 8.10
CA GLY A 574 7.32 20.75 6.64
C GLY A 574 6.69 21.93 5.92
N PHE A 575 7.19 22.18 4.72
CA PHE A 575 6.69 23.19 3.81
C PHE A 575 6.41 22.57 2.44
N MET A 576 5.28 22.94 1.86
CA MET A 576 4.91 22.50 0.52
C MET A 576 4.39 23.67 -0.29
N LYS A 577 4.86 23.80 -1.51
CA LYS A 577 4.36 24.76 -2.50
C LYS A 577 3.86 24.05 -3.72
N LEU A 578 2.59 24.28 -4.06
CA LEU A 578 1.94 23.72 -5.24
C LEU A 578 1.65 24.84 -6.25
N PRO A 579 1.67 24.54 -7.55
CA PRO A 579 1.36 25.54 -8.57
C PRO A 579 -0.14 25.83 -8.55
N TYR A 580 -0.51 27.04 -8.17
CA TYR A 580 -1.90 27.52 -8.02
C TYR A 580 -2.78 27.29 -9.28
N LYS A 581 -2.19 27.29 -10.46
CA LYS A 581 -2.89 26.99 -11.74
C LYS A 581 -3.47 25.59 -11.83
N ASN A 582 -2.95 24.65 -11.07
CA ASN A 582 -3.39 23.27 -11.09
C ASN A 582 -4.55 22.99 -10.14
N THR A 583 -5.07 24.03 -9.47
CA THR A 583 -6.26 23.88 -8.63
C THR A 583 -7.46 23.46 -9.48
N ARG A 584 -8.16 22.43 -9.04
CA ARG A 584 -9.42 21.94 -9.62
C ARG A 584 -10.47 21.89 -8.53
N GLU A 585 -11.67 22.34 -8.87
CA GLU A 585 -12.85 22.27 -8.01
C GLU A 585 -13.75 21.14 -8.45
N PHE A 586 -14.25 20.37 -7.50
CA PHE A 586 -15.17 19.27 -7.69
C PHE A 586 -16.36 19.41 -6.74
N GLU A 587 -17.55 19.02 -7.21
CA GLU A 587 -18.70 18.84 -6.33
C GLU A 587 -18.53 17.61 -5.46
N LEU A 588 -19.02 17.66 -4.21
CA LEU A 588 -19.05 16.48 -3.36
C LEU A 588 -20.13 15.52 -3.85
N CYS A 589 -19.75 14.26 -4.01
CA CYS A 589 -20.68 13.20 -4.40
C CYS A 589 -20.54 12.00 -3.48
N THR A 590 -21.59 11.18 -3.41
CA THR A 590 -21.62 10.01 -2.52
C THR A 590 -21.68 8.69 -3.27
N THR A 591 -21.98 8.69 -4.56
CA THR A 591 -22.15 7.44 -5.32
C THR A 591 -21.98 7.69 -6.80
N GLN A 592 -21.25 6.82 -7.48
CA GLN A 592 -21.13 6.81 -8.93
C GLN A 592 -22.41 6.31 -9.61
N GLN A 593 -22.64 6.74 -10.84
CA GLN A 593 -23.75 6.23 -11.64
C GLN A 593 -23.56 4.75 -11.95
N VAL A 594 -24.68 4.01 -11.95
CA VAL A 594 -24.67 2.58 -12.31
C VAL A 594 -24.30 2.41 -13.78
N GLN A 595 -23.29 1.59 -14.04
CA GLN A 595 -22.81 1.29 -15.39
C GLN A 595 -22.46 -0.20 -15.49
N TYR A 596 -23.36 -0.99 -16.05
CA TYR A 596 -23.10 -2.40 -16.28
C TYR A 596 -22.41 -2.65 -17.62
N TYR A 597 -21.78 -3.81 -17.74
CA TYR A 597 -21.24 -4.30 -19.00
C TYR A 597 -22.32 -4.26 -20.10
N PRO A 598 -22.07 -3.64 -21.25
CA PRO A 598 -23.09 -3.52 -22.29
C PRO A 598 -23.46 -4.88 -22.87
N LYS A 599 -24.79 -5.15 -23.01
CA LYS A 599 -25.30 -6.38 -23.61
C LYS A 599 -24.91 -6.52 -25.09
N ASN A 600 -24.84 -5.39 -25.80
CA ASN A 600 -24.48 -5.31 -27.22
C ASN A 600 -23.44 -4.17 -27.34
N PRO A 601 -22.16 -4.40 -27.09
CA PRO A 601 -21.15 -3.39 -27.32
C PRO A 601 -21.14 -3.04 -28.82
N LYS A 602 -21.30 -1.79 -29.12
CA LYS A 602 -21.03 -1.30 -30.48
C LYS A 602 -19.51 -1.30 -30.63
N CYS A 603 -19.03 -2.05 -31.59
CA CYS A 603 -17.61 -2.09 -31.95
C CYS A 603 -17.14 -0.72 -32.43
#